data_ceaf69ebd8a44eda0c959668c423f364
#
_entry.id   ceaf69ebd8a44eda0c959668c423f364
#
_cell.length_a   1.000
_cell.length_b   1.000
_cell.length_c   1.000
_cell.angle_alpha   90.00
_cell.angle_beta   90.00
_cell.angle_gamma   90.00
#
_symmetry.space_group_name_H-M   'P 1'
#
loop_
_entity.id
_entity.type
_entity.pdbx_description
1 polymer ?
#
loop_
_entity_poly.entity_id
_entity_poly.type
_entity_poly.pdbx_seq_one_letter_code
_entity_poly.pdbx_strand_id
1 'polypeptide(L)'
;MIMIVFIHSFQSIAGAAAAESNVHKILFALFMPTGACLYLFTMGFGSVFTRHSEPKDMVRNGVRLLVYQGLCNLCYAAAIIICFHIRILLTGEVAGSRELYEANLYSVLTFVNIFFISGMCYLVLAIYRKLEVKLSGYIISAVIVGILSPFTKLLISDNQALNWILDMTFGGKGETSFCFFPYLSYVFLGYVFGKVIRRVPENEKGEFYKKSGTVCGVIAVIWFVGCIISHPSVEKFFDYMLVQYRTPGLLKVAGSFCAIIFVFAVAFGIMPQVEKWKFGYNKLCYFSKQISKMYAIHIGVFWAIAGFSAFYPYNVKECLLWAVAVLVATDLLVQGYMKVTDKIKTEKK
;
A
#
# COMPACT_ATOMS: atom_id res chain seq x y z
N MET A 1 -8.46 -2.24 -1.70
CA MET A 1 -8.40 -1.61 -3.03
C MET A 1 -9.27 -0.35 -3.11
N ILE A 2 -10.59 -0.42 -2.88
CA ILE A 2 -11.50 0.74 -2.98
C ILE A 2 -10.97 1.96 -2.22
N MET A 3 -10.69 1.81 -0.93
CA MET A 3 -10.25 2.90 -0.06
C MET A 3 -8.90 3.51 -0.48
N ILE A 4 -7.99 2.71 -1.02
CA ILE A 4 -6.70 3.20 -1.54
C ILE A 4 -6.92 4.15 -2.71
N VAL A 5 -7.88 3.87 -3.60
CA VAL A 5 -8.20 4.74 -4.74
C VAL A 5 -8.71 6.10 -4.25
N PHE A 6 -9.57 6.14 -3.20
CA PHE A 6 -10.04 7.40 -2.61
C PHE A 6 -8.88 8.21 -1.99
N ILE A 7 -7.97 7.58 -1.26
CA ILE A 7 -6.79 8.27 -0.70
C ILE A 7 -5.90 8.80 -1.82
N HIS A 8 -5.62 7.99 -2.83
CA HIS A 8 -4.75 8.38 -3.94
C HIS A 8 -5.36 9.49 -4.80
N SER A 9 -6.69 9.65 -4.87
CA SER A 9 -7.29 10.79 -5.55
C SER A 9 -6.90 12.11 -4.88
N PHE A 10 -6.92 12.16 -3.54
CA PHE A 10 -6.45 13.33 -2.81
C PHE A 10 -4.95 13.54 -2.88
N GLN A 11 -4.17 12.47 -2.95
CA GLN A 11 -2.71 12.56 -3.03
C GLN A 11 -2.19 12.95 -4.42
N SER A 12 -2.92 12.60 -5.50
CA SER A 12 -2.43 12.72 -6.87
C SER A 12 -3.00 13.90 -7.64
N ILE A 13 -4.24 14.33 -7.33
CA ILE A 13 -4.93 15.35 -8.13
C ILE A 13 -5.59 16.47 -7.30
N ALA A 14 -5.58 16.40 -5.98
CA ALA A 14 -6.17 17.43 -5.15
C ALA A 14 -5.37 18.73 -5.17
N GLY A 15 -6.08 19.86 -5.27
CA GLY A 15 -5.50 21.16 -4.94
C GLY A 15 -5.22 21.30 -3.44
N ALA A 16 -4.40 22.28 -3.04
CA ALA A 16 -3.99 22.49 -1.65
C ALA A 16 -5.19 22.53 -0.67
N ALA A 17 -6.25 23.26 -1.00
CA ALA A 17 -7.45 23.35 -0.16
C ALA A 17 -8.17 22.00 0.02
N ALA A 18 -8.16 21.13 -1.00
CA ALA A 18 -8.76 19.79 -0.90
C ALA A 18 -7.85 18.85 -0.13
N ALA A 19 -6.53 18.91 -0.35
CA ALA A 19 -5.54 18.14 0.39
C ALA A 19 -5.52 18.46 1.89
N GLU A 20 -5.77 19.70 2.26
CA GLU A 20 -5.88 20.15 3.66
C GLU A 20 -7.28 19.99 4.27
N SER A 21 -8.25 19.55 3.49
CA SER A 21 -9.64 19.39 3.96
C SER A 21 -9.78 18.36 5.08
N ASN A 22 -10.74 18.57 5.97
CA ASN A 22 -11.08 17.61 7.02
C ASN A 22 -11.53 16.27 6.44
N VAL A 23 -12.15 16.26 5.25
CA VAL A 23 -12.55 15.02 4.57
C VAL A 23 -11.31 14.16 4.25
N HIS A 24 -10.27 14.75 3.65
CA HIS A 24 -9.03 14.04 3.38
C HIS A 24 -8.35 13.58 4.69
N LYS A 25 -8.22 14.50 5.66
CA LYS A 25 -7.57 14.20 6.96
C LYS A 25 -8.28 13.04 7.70
N ILE A 26 -9.62 13.02 7.72
CA ILE A 26 -10.40 11.94 8.34
C ILE A 26 -10.25 10.63 7.57
N LEU A 27 -10.42 10.65 6.24
CA LEU A 27 -10.22 9.45 5.41
C LEU A 27 -8.82 8.85 5.62
N PHE A 28 -7.81 9.70 5.56
CA PHE A 28 -6.43 9.28 5.76
C PHE A 28 -6.23 8.69 7.17
N ALA A 29 -6.70 9.35 8.22
CA ALA A 29 -6.58 8.88 9.59
C ALA A 29 -7.29 7.55 9.86
N LEU A 30 -8.45 7.31 9.24
CA LEU A 30 -9.18 6.04 9.36
C LEU A 30 -8.49 4.87 8.66
N PHE A 31 -7.82 5.13 7.52
CA PHE A 31 -7.19 4.07 6.72
C PHE A 31 -5.72 3.86 7.01
N MET A 32 -5.04 4.85 7.57
CA MET A 32 -3.63 4.78 7.92
C MET A 32 -3.24 3.60 8.83
N PRO A 33 -4.04 3.23 9.84
CA PRO A 33 -3.72 2.09 10.68
C PRO A 33 -3.61 0.78 9.93
N THR A 34 -4.40 0.63 8.85
CA THR A 34 -4.53 -0.66 8.16
C THR A 34 -4.06 -0.64 6.70
N GLY A 35 -3.95 0.49 6.03
CA GLY A 35 -3.66 0.59 4.59
C GLY A 35 -2.51 -0.28 4.08
N ALA A 36 -1.32 0.30 3.90
CA ALA A 36 -0.13 -0.43 3.44
C ALA A 36 0.31 -1.52 4.44
N CYS A 37 0.06 -1.30 5.74
CA CYS A 37 0.37 -2.26 6.80
C CYS A 37 -0.37 -3.59 6.59
N LEU A 38 -1.66 -3.54 6.27
CA LEU A 38 -2.49 -4.71 5.98
C LEU A 38 -1.99 -5.46 4.74
N TYR A 39 -1.61 -4.74 3.68
CA TYR A 39 -1.07 -5.36 2.48
C TYR A 39 0.21 -6.13 2.76
N LEU A 40 1.16 -5.52 3.46
CA LEU A 40 2.44 -6.14 3.78
C LEU A 40 2.29 -7.27 4.81
N PHE A 41 1.40 -7.10 5.77
CA PHE A 41 1.03 -8.18 6.68
C PHE A 41 0.45 -9.37 5.92
N THR A 42 -0.50 -9.15 5.00
CA THR A 42 -1.09 -10.24 4.19
C THR A 42 -0.07 -10.89 3.26
N MET A 43 0.95 -10.16 2.79
CA MET A 43 2.06 -10.73 2.04
C MET A 43 2.89 -11.69 2.91
N GLY A 44 3.27 -11.28 4.12
CA GLY A 44 3.95 -12.14 5.09
C GLY A 44 3.11 -13.37 5.47
N PHE A 45 1.82 -13.17 5.77
CA PHE A 45 0.85 -14.21 6.06
C PHE A 45 0.72 -15.19 4.89
N GLY A 46 0.47 -14.71 3.69
CA GLY A 46 0.29 -15.51 2.48
C GLY A 46 1.52 -16.33 2.11
N SER A 47 2.73 -15.84 2.44
CA SER A 47 3.98 -16.54 2.18
C SER A 47 4.09 -17.90 2.90
N VAL A 48 3.29 -18.11 3.97
CA VAL A 48 3.21 -19.38 4.70
C VAL A 48 2.36 -20.43 3.96
N PHE A 49 1.38 -19.97 3.16
CA PHE A 49 0.39 -20.82 2.50
C PHE A 49 0.67 -21.02 1.01
N THR A 50 1.59 -20.25 0.44
CA THR A 50 1.95 -20.40 -0.98
C THR A 50 2.74 -21.67 -1.25
N ARG A 51 2.52 -22.27 -2.43
CA ARG A 51 3.34 -23.38 -2.94
C ARG A 51 4.77 -22.95 -3.31
N HIS A 52 4.97 -21.67 -3.58
CA HIS A 52 6.27 -21.06 -3.92
C HIS A 52 6.91 -20.41 -2.69
N SER A 53 7.12 -21.21 -1.62
CA SER A 53 7.67 -20.75 -0.35
C SER A 53 9.16 -20.99 -0.18
N GLU A 54 9.81 -21.58 -1.20
CA GLU A 54 11.26 -21.81 -1.21
C GLU A 54 12.04 -20.50 -1.30
N PRO A 55 13.22 -20.39 -0.66
CA PRO A 55 14.02 -19.16 -0.71
C PRO A 55 14.28 -18.66 -2.13
N LYS A 56 14.59 -19.57 -3.09
CA LYS A 56 14.80 -19.23 -4.50
C LYS A 56 13.57 -18.62 -5.18
N ASP A 57 12.38 -19.11 -4.85
CA ASP A 57 11.13 -18.57 -5.40
C ASP A 57 10.83 -17.19 -4.82
N MET A 58 11.12 -16.99 -3.53
CA MET A 58 11.01 -15.69 -2.88
C MET A 58 11.97 -14.66 -3.49
N VAL A 59 13.24 -15.04 -3.75
CA VAL A 59 14.19 -14.17 -4.45
C VAL A 59 13.66 -13.81 -5.84
N ARG A 60 13.21 -14.80 -6.62
CA ARG A 60 12.65 -14.56 -7.96
C ARG A 60 11.45 -13.62 -7.92
N ASN A 61 10.54 -13.80 -6.96
CA ASN A 61 9.38 -12.93 -6.80
C ASN A 61 9.80 -11.52 -6.35
N GLY A 62 10.77 -11.41 -5.45
CA GLY A 62 11.32 -10.14 -5.01
C GLY A 62 11.92 -9.34 -6.17
N VAL A 63 12.84 -9.94 -6.93
CA VAL A 63 13.45 -9.32 -8.12
C VAL A 63 12.38 -8.94 -9.15
N ARG A 64 11.40 -9.82 -9.41
CA ARG A 64 10.30 -9.53 -10.33
C ARG A 64 9.49 -8.29 -9.92
N LEU A 65 9.22 -8.12 -8.61
CA LEU A 65 8.50 -6.95 -8.11
C LEU A 65 9.33 -5.67 -8.24
N LEU A 66 10.65 -5.73 -8.01
CA LEU A 66 11.55 -4.60 -8.23
C LEU A 66 11.59 -4.18 -9.73
N VAL A 67 11.62 -5.16 -10.63
CA VAL A 67 11.52 -4.87 -12.08
C VAL A 67 10.14 -4.27 -12.41
N TYR A 68 9.07 -4.79 -11.85
CA TYR A 68 7.73 -4.21 -12.04
C TYR A 68 7.62 -2.78 -11.53
N GLN A 69 8.27 -2.45 -10.41
CA GLN A 69 8.37 -1.08 -9.92
C GLN A 69 8.93 -0.13 -10.99
N GLY A 70 10.09 -0.47 -11.56
CA GLY A 70 10.71 0.35 -12.62
C GLY A 70 9.84 0.47 -13.87
N LEU A 71 9.25 -0.63 -14.33
CA LEU A 71 8.35 -0.63 -15.48
C LEU A 71 7.09 0.21 -15.22
N CYS A 72 6.50 0.13 -14.02
CA CYS A 72 5.36 0.96 -13.66
C CYS A 72 5.72 2.45 -13.69
N ASN A 73 6.87 2.85 -13.13
CA ASN A 73 7.29 4.25 -13.15
C ASN A 73 7.48 4.78 -14.58
N LEU A 74 8.07 3.98 -15.47
CA LEU A 74 8.19 4.33 -16.89
C LEU A 74 6.82 4.46 -17.57
N CYS A 75 5.89 3.55 -17.29
CA CYS A 75 4.51 3.62 -17.82
C CYS A 75 3.77 4.86 -17.31
N TYR A 76 3.94 5.22 -16.04
CA TYR A 76 3.32 6.40 -15.45
C TYR A 76 3.91 7.69 -16.06
N ALA A 77 5.23 7.76 -16.23
CA ALA A 77 5.88 8.87 -16.93
C ALA A 77 5.37 9.00 -18.36
N ALA A 78 5.28 7.90 -19.10
CA ALA A 78 4.71 7.89 -20.44
C ALA A 78 3.26 8.37 -20.47
N ALA A 79 2.43 7.95 -19.50
CA ALA A 79 1.04 8.41 -19.39
C ALA A 79 0.94 9.92 -19.20
N ILE A 80 1.76 10.50 -18.32
CA ILE A 80 1.83 11.96 -18.13
C ILE A 80 2.22 12.65 -19.45
N ILE A 81 3.31 12.19 -20.08
CA ILE A 81 3.85 12.80 -21.31
C ILE A 81 2.79 12.78 -22.41
N ILE A 82 2.20 11.63 -22.68
CA ILE A 82 1.19 11.46 -23.74
C ILE A 82 -0.04 12.32 -23.46
N CYS A 83 -0.61 12.22 -22.25
CA CYS A 83 -1.83 12.96 -21.91
C CYS A 83 -1.62 14.48 -21.90
N PHE A 84 -0.48 14.96 -21.43
CA PHE A 84 -0.13 16.37 -21.46
C PHE A 84 -0.01 16.90 -22.90
N HIS A 85 0.67 16.16 -23.79
CA HIS A 85 0.80 16.56 -25.19
C HIS A 85 -0.53 16.48 -25.97
N ILE A 86 -1.37 15.45 -25.70
CA ILE A 86 -2.73 15.39 -26.26
C ILE A 86 -3.53 16.62 -25.89
N ARG A 87 -3.45 17.07 -24.62
CA ARG A 87 -4.12 18.28 -24.19
C ARG A 87 -3.62 19.51 -24.98
N ILE A 88 -2.30 19.71 -25.10
CA ILE A 88 -1.75 20.82 -25.88
C ILE A 88 -2.28 20.81 -27.33
N LEU A 89 -2.33 19.64 -27.96
CA LEU A 89 -2.85 19.50 -29.31
C LEU A 89 -4.34 19.85 -29.41
N LEU A 90 -5.13 19.54 -28.37
CA LEU A 90 -6.57 19.81 -28.39
C LEU A 90 -6.96 21.24 -28.01
N THR A 91 -6.19 21.87 -27.11
CA THR A 91 -6.53 23.20 -26.56
C THR A 91 -5.67 24.33 -27.09
N GLY A 92 -4.54 24.04 -27.70
CA GLY A 92 -3.53 25.04 -28.12
C GLY A 92 -2.82 25.70 -26.93
N GLU A 93 -3.16 25.35 -25.71
CA GLU A 93 -2.60 25.97 -24.50
C GLU A 93 -1.41 25.18 -23.96
N VAL A 94 -0.27 25.82 -23.85
CA VAL A 94 0.82 25.36 -22.98
C VAL A 94 0.48 25.80 -21.55
N ALA A 95 -0.55 25.21 -20.98
CA ALA A 95 -1.02 25.58 -19.66
C ALA A 95 -0.15 24.98 -18.57
N GLY A 96 -0.04 25.69 -17.48
CA GLY A 96 0.75 25.30 -16.33
C GLY A 96 2.24 25.49 -16.62
N SER A 97 2.99 25.81 -15.63
CA SER A 97 4.42 26.02 -15.83
C SER A 97 5.07 24.73 -16.31
N ARG A 98 5.95 24.83 -17.29
CA ARG A 98 6.86 23.76 -17.72
C ARG A 98 7.57 23.15 -16.49
N GLU A 99 7.87 23.95 -15.51
CA GLU A 99 8.45 23.56 -14.22
C GLU A 99 7.59 22.56 -13.45
N LEU A 100 6.27 22.77 -13.39
CA LEU A 100 5.34 21.86 -12.72
C LEU A 100 5.27 20.51 -13.45
N TYR A 101 5.30 20.52 -14.77
CA TYR A 101 5.35 19.31 -15.58
C TYR A 101 6.65 18.52 -15.33
N GLU A 102 7.81 19.20 -15.37
CA GLU A 102 9.12 18.57 -15.15
C GLU A 102 9.24 18.04 -13.71
N ALA A 103 8.77 18.78 -12.70
CA ALA A 103 8.76 18.34 -11.32
C ALA A 103 7.91 17.08 -11.11
N ASN A 104 6.71 17.01 -11.71
CA ASN A 104 5.85 15.84 -11.64
C ASN A 104 6.45 14.64 -12.39
N LEU A 105 7.07 14.85 -13.53
CA LEU A 105 7.75 13.79 -14.28
C LEU A 105 8.90 13.19 -13.46
N TYR A 106 9.73 14.03 -12.82
CA TYR A 106 10.77 13.57 -11.90
C TYR A 106 10.21 12.79 -10.73
N SER A 107 9.16 13.32 -10.08
CA SER A 107 8.49 12.68 -8.97
C SER A 107 7.98 11.27 -9.32
N VAL A 108 7.42 11.09 -10.52
CA VAL A 108 6.91 9.80 -10.99
C VAL A 108 8.03 8.82 -11.31
N LEU A 109 9.11 9.27 -11.93
CA LEU A 109 10.26 8.40 -12.24
C LEU A 109 10.93 7.89 -10.95
N THR A 110 10.95 8.71 -9.91
CA THR A 110 11.53 8.36 -8.60
C THR A 110 10.51 7.80 -7.61
N PHE A 111 9.25 7.65 -8.01
CA PHE A 111 8.15 7.21 -7.15
C PHE A 111 8.39 5.82 -6.58
N VAL A 112 8.40 5.71 -5.24
CA VAL A 112 8.51 4.45 -4.52
C VAL A 112 7.11 3.98 -4.15
N ASN A 113 6.70 2.85 -4.71
CA ASN A 113 5.41 2.25 -4.44
C ASN A 113 5.53 0.90 -3.70
N ILE A 114 4.39 0.28 -3.45
CA ILE A 114 4.30 -0.98 -2.70
C ILE A 114 5.07 -2.13 -3.35
N PHE A 115 5.34 -2.12 -4.66
CA PHE A 115 6.11 -3.17 -5.34
C PHE A 115 7.58 -3.16 -4.92
N PHE A 116 8.18 -1.96 -4.77
CA PHE A 116 9.54 -1.84 -4.26
C PHE A 116 9.65 -2.47 -2.87
N ILE A 117 8.80 -2.03 -1.94
CA ILE A 117 8.81 -2.52 -0.56
C ILE A 117 8.57 -4.03 -0.51
N SER A 118 7.56 -4.51 -1.24
CA SER A 118 7.26 -5.94 -1.30
C SER A 118 8.41 -6.75 -1.88
N GLY A 119 9.07 -6.23 -2.91
CA GLY A 119 10.25 -6.85 -3.51
C GLY A 119 11.37 -7.01 -2.49
N MET A 120 11.72 -5.93 -1.80
CA MET A 120 12.74 -5.94 -0.72
C MET A 120 12.36 -6.87 0.43
N CYS A 121 11.08 -6.84 0.84
CA CYS A 121 10.58 -7.74 1.90
C CYS A 121 10.69 -9.22 1.51
N TYR A 122 10.40 -9.59 0.25
CA TYR A 122 10.61 -10.95 -0.23
C TYR A 122 12.07 -11.38 -0.19
N LEU A 123 13.01 -10.49 -0.52
CA LEU A 123 14.44 -10.78 -0.42
C LEU A 123 14.85 -11.05 1.04
N VAL A 124 14.37 -10.24 1.98
CA VAL A 124 14.65 -10.47 3.41
C VAL A 124 13.99 -11.76 3.90
N LEU A 125 12.74 -12.03 3.54
CA LEU A 125 12.09 -13.31 3.88
C LEU A 125 12.87 -14.51 3.32
N ALA A 126 13.41 -14.41 2.10
CA ALA A 126 14.25 -15.46 1.51
C ALA A 126 15.49 -15.72 2.35
N ILE A 127 16.16 -14.67 2.84
CA ILE A 127 17.33 -14.79 3.74
C ILE A 127 16.93 -15.48 5.04
N TYR A 128 15.85 -15.04 5.68
CA TYR A 128 15.37 -15.63 6.94
C TYR A 128 14.99 -17.10 6.78
N ARG A 129 14.38 -17.44 5.66
CA ARG A 129 14.02 -18.83 5.32
C ARG A 129 15.26 -19.67 5.04
N LYS A 130 16.26 -19.14 4.32
CA LYS A 130 17.53 -19.83 4.02
C LYS A 130 18.35 -20.09 5.29
N LEU A 131 18.30 -19.14 6.24
CA LEU A 131 18.98 -19.25 7.54
C LEU A 131 18.16 -20.03 8.58
N GLU A 132 17.01 -20.58 8.20
CA GLU A 132 16.10 -21.33 9.09
C GLU A 132 15.77 -20.60 10.39
N VAL A 133 15.63 -19.25 10.32
CA VAL A 133 15.38 -18.43 11.49
C VAL A 133 14.12 -18.90 12.22
N LYS A 134 14.24 -19.12 13.53
CA LYS A 134 13.12 -19.53 14.40
C LYS A 134 12.04 -18.46 14.46
N LEU A 135 10.82 -18.84 14.81
CA LEU A 135 9.66 -17.93 14.87
C LEU A 135 9.91 -16.74 15.82
N SER A 136 10.62 -16.98 16.94
CA SER A 136 11.06 -15.93 17.86
C SER A 136 11.96 -14.89 17.20
N GLY A 137 12.81 -15.30 16.25
CA GLY A 137 13.67 -14.38 15.51
C GLY A 137 12.87 -13.38 14.67
N TYR A 138 11.77 -13.80 14.03
CA TYR A 138 10.88 -12.88 13.31
C TYR A 138 10.21 -11.88 14.25
N ILE A 139 9.76 -12.34 15.44
CA ILE A 139 9.15 -11.45 16.46
C ILE A 139 10.17 -10.45 16.96
N ILE A 140 11.37 -10.91 17.35
CA ILE A 140 12.45 -10.03 17.83
C ILE A 140 12.81 -9.01 16.76
N SER A 141 12.95 -9.42 15.51
CA SER A 141 13.25 -8.51 14.40
C SER A 141 12.12 -7.49 14.16
N ALA A 142 10.86 -7.90 14.25
CA ALA A 142 9.75 -6.96 14.15
C ALA A 142 9.76 -5.90 15.25
N VAL A 143 10.09 -6.31 16.48
CA VAL A 143 10.23 -5.40 17.63
C VAL A 143 11.42 -4.46 17.44
N ILE A 144 12.60 -4.98 17.06
CA ILE A 144 13.79 -4.17 16.80
C ILE A 144 13.52 -3.13 15.72
N VAL A 145 12.92 -3.54 14.59
CA VAL A 145 12.55 -2.64 13.52
C VAL A 145 11.59 -1.55 14.02
N GLY A 146 10.56 -1.91 14.80
CA GLY A 146 9.62 -0.95 15.38
C GLY A 146 10.27 0.04 16.36
N ILE A 147 11.28 -0.41 17.12
CA ILE A 147 12.05 0.47 18.03
C ILE A 147 12.97 1.41 17.24
N LEU A 148 13.66 0.90 16.24
CA LEU A 148 14.65 1.66 15.47
C LEU A 148 14.02 2.61 14.43
N SER A 149 12.84 2.29 13.94
CA SER A 149 12.16 3.03 12.87
C SER A 149 12.07 4.56 13.13
N PRO A 150 11.68 5.07 14.30
CA PRO A 150 11.62 6.51 14.53
C PRO A 150 12.97 7.22 14.43
N PHE A 151 14.06 6.48 14.61
CA PHE A 151 15.43 7.04 14.57
C PHE A 151 16.00 7.05 13.14
N THR A 152 15.42 6.33 12.21
CA THR A 152 15.91 6.27 10.82
C THR A 152 15.83 7.62 10.11
N LYS A 153 14.94 8.52 10.54
CA LYS A 153 14.89 9.91 10.07
C LYS A 153 16.18 10.73 10.31
N LEU A 154 17.07 10.23 11.18
CA LEU A 154 18.36 10.84 11.42
C LEU A 154 19.43 10.45 10.37
N LEU A 155 19.12 9.45 9.53
CA LEU A 155 20.01 8.99 8.46
C LEU A 155 19.89 9.94 7.25
N ILE A 156 20.67 11.00 7.27
CA ILE A 156 20.72 12.03 6.23
C ILE A 156 22.17 12.15 5.76
N SER A 157 22.35 12.40 4.47
CA SER A 157 23.66 12.63 3.84
C SER A 157 23.61 13.92 3.00
N ASP A 158 24.77 14.55 2.78
CA ASP A 158 24.88 15.68 1.86
C ASP A 158 24.86 15.23 0.38
N ASN A 159 25.09 13.94 0.12
CA ASN A 159 24.99 13.39 -1.23
C ASN A 159 23.54 13.08 -1.59
N GLN A 160 23.04 13.73 -2.64
CA GLN A 160 21.64 13.59 -3.07
C GLN A 160 21.25 12.16 -3.46
N ALA A 161 22.11 11.43 -4.17
CA ALA A 161 21.84 10.05 -4.57
C ALA A 161 21.78 9.11 -3.35
N LEU A 162 22.71 9.32 -2.39
CA LEU A 162 22.69 8.55 -1.14
C LEU A 162 21.46 8.89 -0.30
N ASN A 163 21.07 10.17 -0.22
CA ASN A 163 19.84 10.55 0.46
C ASN A 163 18.60 9.90 -0.14
N TRP A 164 18.52 9.80 -1.45
CA TRP A 164 17.41 9.12 -2.12
C TRP A 164 17.36 7.62 -1.72
N ILE A 165 18.50 6.94 -1.68
CA ILE A 165 18.59 5.53 -1.23
C ILE A 165 18.20 5.42 0.25
N LEU A 166 18.69 6.31 1.10
CA LEU A 166 18.36 6.34 2.53
C LEU A 166 16.86 6.60 2.75
N ASP A 167 16.27 7.48 1.96
CA ASP A 167 14.86 7.82 2.07
C ASP A 167 13.97 6.65 1.64
N MET A 168 14.26 5.99 0.50
CA MET A 168 13.55 4.77 0.06
C MET A 168 13.67 3.63 1.08
N THR A 169 14.85 3.51 1.71
CA THR A 169 15.14 2.38 2.59
C THR A 169 14.67 2.64 4.01
N PHE A 170 14.93 3.82 4.53
CA PHE A 170 14.79 4.17 5.94
C PHE A 170 13.84 5.34 6.21
N GLY A 171 13.48 6.14 5.22
CA GLY A 171 12.61 7.31 5.36
C GLY A 171 13.30 8.54 5.94
N GLY A 172 14.59 8.76 5.67
CA GLY A 172 15.41 9.81 6.28
C GLY A 172 14.84 11.23 6.13
N LYS A 173 14.76 11.77 4.92
CA LYS A 173 14.20 13.11 4.65
C LYS A 173 12.66 13.15 4.62
N GLY A 174 12.00 12.00 4.52
CA GLY A 174 10.55 11.91 4.44
C GLY A 174 9.98 12.37 3.10
N GLU A 175 10.77 12.37 2.03
CA GLU A 175 10.33 12.69 0.67
C GLU A 175 9.54 11.52 0.06
N THR A 176 9.83 10.29 0.47
CA THR A 176 9.07 9.11 0.06
C THR A 176 7.90 8.83 1.00
N SER A 177 6.76 8.45 0.42
CA SER A 177 5.57 8.06 1.19
C SER A 177 5.75 6.72 1.89
N PHE A 178 6.62 5.86 1.37
CA PHE A 178 6.91 4.52 1.89
C PHE A 178 8.41 4.29 1.96
N CYS A 179 8.87 3.69 3.05
CA CYS A 179 10.24 3.25 3.19
C CYS A 179 10.28 1.78 3.61
N PHE A 180 11.27 1.05 3.12
CA PHE A 180 11.33 -0.40 3.26
C PHE A 180 11.48 -0.87 4.72
N PHE A 181 12.50 -0.34 5.44
CA PHE A 181 12.89 -0.86 6.74
C PHE A 181 11.76 -0.79 7.78
N PRO A 182 11.07 0.34 8.00
CA PRO A 182 9.99 0.43 8.97
C PRO A 182 8.83 -0.54 8.72
N TYR A 183 8.52 -0.78 7.46
CA TYR A 183 7.38 -1.63 7.08
C TYR A 183 7.67 -3.13 7.15
N LEU A 184 8.93 -3.52 7.26
CA LEU A 184 9.35 -4.93 7.39
C LEU A 184 8.75 -5.60 8.64
N SER A 185 8.49 -4.84 9.71
CA SER A 185 7.80 -5.35 10.91
C SER A 185 6.48 -6.03 10.59
N TYR A 186 5.67 -5.44 9.70
CA TYR A 186 4.36 -6.00 9.35
C TYR A 186 4.47 -7.32 8.58
N VAL A 187 5.49 -7.45 7.75
CA VAL A 187 5.76 -8.70 7.01
C VAL A 187 6.15 -9.82 7.97
N PHE A 188 7.03 -9.53 8.92
CA PHE A 188 7.43 -10.49 9.94
C PHE A 188 6.26 -10.91 10.83
N LEU A 189 5.46 -9.96 11.31
CA LEU A 189 4.26 -10.25 12.10
C LEU A 189 3.21 -11.04 11.30
N GLY A 190 3.04 -10.73 10.02
CA GLY A 190 2.19 -11.50 9.12
C GLY A 190 2.66 -12.94 8.95
N TYR A 191 3.96 -13.16 8.75
CA TYR A 191 4.54 -14.50 8.69
C TYR A 191 4.34 -15.28 9.99
N VAL A 192 4.59 -14.64 11.15
CA VAL A 192 4.35 -15.25 12.47
C VAL A 192 2.91 -15.66 12.62
N PHE A 193 1.96 -14.76 12.35
CA PHE A 193 0.54 -15.03 12.43
C PHE A 193 0.11 -16.16 11.50
N GLY A 194 0.62 -16.20 10.27
CA GLY A 194 0.39 -17.29 9.33
C GLY A 194 0.85 -18.65 9.88
N LYS A 195 2.04 -18.69 10.49
CA LYS A 195 2.56 -19.92 11.14
C LYS A 195 1.71 -20.35 12.34
N VAL A 196 1.18 -19.42 13.11
CA VAL A 196 0.28 -19.71 14.24
C VAL A 196 -1.03 -20.30 13.70
N ILE A 197 -1.70 -19.61 12.77
CA ILE A 197 -2.98 -20.06 12.20
C ILE A 197 -2.86 -21.43 11.52
N ARG A 198 -1.74 -21.71 10.86
CA ARG A 198 -1.51 -23.02 10.22
C ARG A 198 -1.49 -24.18 11.21
N ARG A 199 -1.20 -23.91 12.49
CA ARG A 199 -1.17 -24.92 13.56
C ARG A 199 -2.52 -25.09 14.26
N VAL A 200 -3.45 -24.14 14.08
CA VAL A 200 -4.79 -24.22 14.67
C VAL A 200 -5.63 -25.21 13.86
N PRO A 201 -6.24 -26.22 14.49
CA PRO A 201 -7.17 -27.14 13.84
C PRO A 201 -8.34 -26.41 13.18
N GLU A 202 -8.85 -26.92 12.05
CA GLU A 202 -9.91 -26.24 11.27
C GLU A 202 -11.17 -25.98 12.12
N ASN A 203 -11.57 -26.93 12.96
CA ASN A 203 -12.72 -26.81 13.85
C ASN A 203 -12.53 -25.78 14.97
N GLU A 204 -11.31 -25.39 15.29
CA GLU A 204 -10.97 -24.40 16.33
C GLU A 204 -10.69 -23.00 15.78
N LYS A 205 -10.54 -22.85 14.47
CA LYS A 205 -10.23 -21.56 13.85
C LYS A 205 -11.26 -20.49 14.16
N GLY A 206 -12.55 -20.84 14.20
CA GLY A 206 -13.62 -19.91 14.54
C GLY A 206 -13.46 -19.31 15.93
N GLU A 207 -13.18 -20.16 16.92
CA GLU A 207 -12.94 -19.73 18.29
C GLU A 207 -11.65 -18.94 18.44
N PHE A 208 -10.58 -19.35 17.75
CA PHE A 208 -9.32 -18.63 17.71
C PHE A 208 -9.51 -17.21 17.17
N TYR A 209 -10.18 -17.04 16.01
CA TYR A 209 -10.44 -15.71 15.45
C TYR A 209 -11.34 -14.86 16.35
N LYS A 210 -12.36 -15.47 16.99
CA LYS A 210 -13.22 -14.76 17.93
C LYS A 210 -12.42 -14.25 19.12
N LYS A 211 -11.61 -15.09 19.78
CA LYS A 211 -10.81 -14.71 20.96
C LYS A 211 -9.73 -13.69 20.59
N SER A 212 -8.91 -13.98 19.59
CA SER A 212 -7.84 -13.07 19.16
C SER A 212 -8.38 -11.75 18.63
N GLY A 213 -9.47 -11.78 17.86
CA GLY A 213 -10.13 -10.59 17.34
C GLY A 213 -10.71 -9.71 18.44
N THR A 214 -11.35 -10.29 19.46
CA THR A 214 -11.89 -9.52 20.60
C THR A 214 -10.76 -8.83 21.36
N VAL A 215 -9.71 -9.58 21.75
CA VAL A 215 -8.58 -9.01 22.50
C VAL A 215 -7.87 -7.93 21.68
N CYS A 216 -7.54 -8.24 20.43
CA CYS A 216 -6.86 -7.29 19.55
C CYS A 216 -7.76 -6.09 19.21
N GLY A 217 -9.07 -6.29 19.05
CA GLY A 217 -10.03 -5.21 18.84
C GLY A 217 -10.05 -4.21 19.99
N VAL A 218 -10.13 -4.71 21.24
CA VAL A 218 -10.07 -3.86 22.44
C VAL A 218 -8.75 -3.07 22.48
N ILE A 219 -7.61 -3.75 22.28
CA ILE A 219 -6.29 -3.08 22.28
C ILE A 219 -6.21 -2.02 21.16
N ALA A 220 -6.70 -2.33 19.96
CA ALA A 220 -6.71 -1.39 18.85
C ALA A 220 -7.56 -0.15 19.14
N VAL A 221 -8.73 -0.33 19.76
CA VAL A 221 -9.61 0.79 20.18
C VAL A 221 -8.92 1.64 21.25
N ILE A 222 -8.36 1.01 22.29
CA ILE A 222 -7.62 1.74 23.35
C ILE A 222 -6.47 2.54 22.74
N TRP A 223 -5.69 1.92 21.86
CA TRP A 223 -4.58 2.60 21.17
C TRP A 223 -5.09 3.79 20.33
N PHE A 224 -6.14 3.59 19.52
CA PHE A 224 -6.67 4.63 18.65
C PHE A 224 -7.27 5.80 19.44
N VAL A 225 -8.05 5.50 20.50
CA VAL A 225 -8.59 6.52 21.42
C VAL A 225 -7.46 7.25 22.14
N GLY A 226 -6.43 6.54 22.57
CA GLY A 226 -5.23 7.16 23.16
C GLY A 226 -4.54 8.13 22.20
N CYS A 227 -4.44 7.79 20.92
CA CYS A 227 -3.91 8.69 19.89
C CYS A 227 -4.78 9.95 19.71
N ILE A 228 -6.11 9.82 19.73
CA ILE A 228 -7.05 10.98 19.63
C ILE A 228 -6.90 11.87 20.85
N ILE A 229 -6.88 11.32 22.06
CA ILE A 229 -6.76 12.10 23.30
C ILE A 229 -5.42 12.85 23.32
N SER A 230 -4.35 12.21 22.89
CA SER A 230 -3.02 12.83 22.86
C SER A 230 -2.87 13.91 21.79
N HIS A 231 -3.74 13.91 20.77
CA HIS A 231 -3.72 14.83 19.64
C HIS A 231 -5.15 15.36 19.38
N PRO A 232 -5.65 16.29 20.22
CA PRO A 232 -7.09 16.61 20.31
C PRO A 232 -7.67 17.40 19.12
N SER A 233 -6.83 17.93 18.20
CA SER A 233 -7.32 18.52 16.96
C SER A 233 -7.15 17.57 15.78
N VAL A 234 -8.04 17.67 14.79
CA VAL A 234 -7.94 16.87 13.54
C VAL A 234 -6.58 17.05 12.86
N GLU A 235 -6.06 18.28 12.87
CA GLU A 235 -4.77 18.63 12.29
C GLU A 235 -3.61 17.92 13.02
N LYS A 236 -3.52 18.09 14.36
CA LYS A 236 -2.47 17.44 15.16
C LYS A 236 -2.54 15.91 15.06
N PHE A 237 -3.74 15.36 15.04
CA PHE A 237 -3.93 13.92 14.87
C PHE A 237 -3.49 13.44 13.47
N PHE A 238 -3.83 14.22 12.42
CA PHE A 238 -3.40 13.93 11.06
C PHE A 238 -1.87 13.98 10.91
N ASP A 239 -1.23 15.05 11.42
CA ASP A 239 0.24 15.19 11.38
C ASP A 239 0.94 14.06 12.13
N TYR A 240 0.45 13.71 13.31
CA TYR A 240 0.95 12.55 14.05
C TYR A 240 0.83 11.27 13.22
N MET A 241 -0.35 11.02 12.64
CA MET A 241 -0.58 9.83 11.83
C MET A 241 0.28 9.82 10.56
N LEU A 242 0.53 10.96 9.94
CA LEU A 242 1.40 11.09 8.77
C LEU A 242 2.86 10.74 9.11
N VAL A 243 3.39 11.24 10.23
CA VAL A 243 4.73 10.87 10.71
C VAL A 243 4.80 9.37 11.00
N GLN A 244 3.79 8.82 11.69
CA GLN A 244 3.71 7.40 12.00
C GLN A 244 3.47 6.52 10.76
N TYR A 245 3.00 7.09 9.68
CA TYR A 245 2.89 6.38 8.40
C TYR A 245 4.25 6.22 7.72
N ARG A 246 5.07 7.25 7.73
CA ARG A 246 6.40 7.20 7.12
C ARG A 246 7.37 6.34 7.92
N THR A 247 7.42 6.55 9.22
CA THR A 247 8.33 5.86 10.15
C THR A 247 7.57 5.31 11.36
N PRO A 248 6.79 4.22 11.20
CA PRO A 248 5.98 3.67 12.27
C PRO A 248 6.84 3.17 13.44
N GLY A 249 6.67 3.78 14.60
CA GLY A 249 7.27 3.32 15.85
C GLY A 249 6.60 2.07 16.41
N LEU A 250 7.19 1.47 17.44
CA LEU A 250 6.73 0.21 18.03
C LEU A 250 5.24 0.23 18.45
N LEU A 251 4.78 1.33 19.08
CA LEU A 251 3.37 1.47 19.49
C LEU A 251 2.42 1.49 18.27
N LYS A 252 2.82 2.17 17.19
CA LYS A 252 2.07 2.17 15.94
C LYS A 252 2.04 0.78 15.32
N VAL A 253 3.17 0.08 15.28
CA VAL A 253 3.26 -1.29 14.77
C VAL A 253 2.34 -2.20 15.57
N ALA A 254 2.37 -2.15 16.91
CA ALA A 254 1.54 -2.96 17.79
C ALA A 254 0.04 -2.63 17.62
N GLY A 255 -0.33 -1.34 17.62
CA GLY A 255 -1.72 -0.91 17.44
C GLY A 255 -2.27 -1.31 16.07
N SER A 256 -1.51 -1.10 15.00
CA SER A 256 -1.89 -1.53 13.65
C SER A 256 -1.97 -3.05 13.53
N PHE A 257 -1.06 -3.80 14.14
CA PHE A 257 -1.12 -5.26 14.17
C PHE A 257 -2.42 -5.74 14.81
N CYS A 258 -2.78 -5.17 15.97
CA CYS A 258 -4.05 -5.50 16.63
C CYS A 258 -5.26 -5.15 15.76
N ALA A 259 -5.26 -3.97 15.12
CA ALA A 259 -6.31 -3.58 14.19
C ALA A 259 -6.43 -4.55 13.00
N ILE A 260 -5.31 -5.00 12.44
CA ILE A 260 -5.28 -5.98 11.34
C ILE A 260 -5.85 -7.33 11.80
N ILE A 261 -5.47 -7.84 12.97
CA ILE A 261 -6.02 -9.11 13.49
C ILE A 261 -7.53 -8.99 13.73
N PHE A 262 -8.00 -7.85 14.25
CA PHE A 262 -9.43 -7.57 14.36
C PHE A 262 -10.15 -7.61 13.01
N VAL A 263 -9.58 -6.95 11.97
CA VAL A 263 -10.13 -6.99 10.61
C VAL A 263 -10.16 -8.41 10.06
N PHE A 264 -9.13 -9.24 10.30
CA PHE A 264 -9.13 -10.65 9.91
C PHE A 264 -10.24 -11.45 10.60
N ALA A 265 -10.45 -11.21 11.90
CA ALA A 265 -11.51 -11.88 12.67
C ALA A 265 -12.90 -11.48 12.16
N VAL A 266 -13.13 -10.18 11.90
CA VAL A 266 -14.39 -9.69 11.30
C VAL A 266 -14.59 -10.30 9.91
N ALA A 267 -13.56 -10.27 9.06
CA ALA A 267 -13.63 -10.85 7.72
C ALA A 267 -13.95 -12.35 7.77
N PHE A 268 -13.33 -13.11 8.69
CA PHE A 268 -13.63 -14.52 8.89
C PHE A 268 -15.09 -14.73 9.33
N GLY A 269 -15.60 -13.91 10.26
CA GLY A 269 -16.97 -14.02 10.77
C GLY A 269 -18.06 -13.67 9.75
N ILE A 270 -17.79 -12.71 8.84
CA ILE A 270 -18.77 -12.31 7.81
C ILE A 270 -18.67 -13.14 6.52
N MET A 271 -17.60 -13.91 6.35
CA MET A 271 -17.37 -14.67 5.09
C MET A 271 -18.53 -15.60 4.72
N PRO A 272 -19.16 -16.36 5.66
CA PRO A 272 -20.29 -17.21 5.31
C PRO A 272 -21.51 -16.46 4.74
N GLN A 273 -21.72 -15.18 5.15
CA GLN A 273 -22.77 -14.34 4.59
C GLN A 273 -22.38 -13.80 3.21
N VAL A 274 -21.10 -13.40 3.05
CA VAL A 274 -20.58 -12.92 1.78
C VAL A 274 -20.61 -14.02 0.72
N GLU A 275 -20.32 -15.27 1.06
CA GLU A 275 -20.39 -16.42 0.14
C GLU A 275 -21.80 -16.68 -0.40
N LYS A 276 -22.84 -16.39 0.39
CA LYS A 276 -24.24 -16.47 -0.05
C LYS A 276 -24.55 -15.43 -1.14
N TRP A 277 -23.89 -14.28 -1.11
CA TRP A 277 -24.01 -13.27 -2.14
C TRP A 277 -23.01 -13.53 -3.27
N LYS A 278 -23.34 -14.49 -4.14
CA LYS A 278 -22.47 -15.02 -5.21
C LYS A 278 -21.81 -13.94 -6.06
N PHE A 279 -22.56 -12.87 -6.43
CA PHE A 279 -21.98 -11.77 -7.20
C PHE A 279 -20.87 -11.05 -6.44
N GLY A 280 -21.13 -10.65 -5.19
CA GLY A 280 -20.15 -9.97 -4.34
C GLY A 280 -18.95 -10.84 -4.05
N TYR A 281 -19.16 -12.11 -3.69
CA TYR A 281 -18.09 -13.07 -3.46
C TYR A 281 -17.17 -13.23 -4.68
N ASN A 282 -17.75 -13.47 -5.86
CA ASN A 282 -16.99 -13.59 -7.11
C ASN A 282 -16.20 -12.32 -7.43
N LYS A 283 -16.78 -11.14 -7.17
CA LYS A 283 -16.09 -9.86 -7.39
C LYS A 283 -14.95 -9.65 -6.41
N LEU A 284 -15.11 -10.01 -5.13
CA LEU A 284 -14.04 -9.99 -4.13
C LEU A 284 -12.90 -10.95 -4.48
N CYS A 285 -13.23 -12.18 -4.89
CA CYS A 285 -12.24 -13.15 -5.37
C CYS A 285 -11.47 -12.64 -6.60
N TYR A 286 -12.19 -12.02 -7.55
CA TYR A 286 -11.57 -11.39 -8.71
C TYR A 286 -10.62 -10.26 -8.30
N PHE A 287 -11.06 -9.33 -7.44
CA PHE A 287 -10.22 -8.23 -6.96
C PHE A 287 -8.98 -8.75 -6.22
N SER A 288 -9.14 -9.76 -5.38
CA SER A 288 -8.03 -10.39 -4.68
C SER A 288 -6.99 -10.98 -5.64
N LYS A 289 -7.44 -11.71 -6.67
CA LYS A 289 -6.54 -12.29 -7.70
C LYS A 289 -5.84 -11.25 -8.57
N GLN A 290 -6.46 -10.10 -8.80
CA GLN A 290 -5.95 -9.06 -9.69
C GLN A 290 -5.39 -7.84 -8.94
N ILE A 291 -5.25 -7.91 -7.61
CA ILE A 291 -4.90 -6.77 -6.75
C ILE A 291 -3.67 -5.99 -7.23
N SER A 292 -2.60 -6.69 -7.63
CA SER A 292 -1.37 -6.05 -8.10
C SER A 292 -1.56 -5.30 -9.42
N LYS A 293 -2.38 -5.85 -10.35
CA LYS A 293 -2.69 -5.17 -11.62
C LYS A 293 -3.58 -3.96 -11.39
N MET A 294 -4.61 -4.12 -10.55
CA MET A 294 -5.48 -3.01 -10.17
C MET A 294 -4.68 -1.89 -9.49
N TYR A 295 -3.72 -2.28 -8.61
CA TYR A 295 -2.85 -1.31 -7.97
C TYR A 295 -2.00 -0.53 -8.98
N ALA A 296 -1.35 -1.19 -9.94
CA ALA A 296 -0.56 -0.53 -10.96
C ALA A 296 -1.40 0.38 -11.87
N ILE A 297 -2.55 -0.13 -12.34
CA ILE A 297 -3.38 0.58 -13.32
C ILE A 297 -4.03 1.82 -12.71
N HIS A 298 -4.58 1.78 -11.48
CA HIS A 298 -5.26 2.96 -10.93
C HIS A 298 -4.31 4.14 -10.69
N ILE A 299 -3.06 3.87 -10.29
CA ILE A 299 -2.04 4.91 -10.17
C ILE A 299 -1.73 5.51 -11.55
N GLY A 300 -1.56 4.66 -12.58
CA GLY A 300 -1.37 5.12 -13.95
C GLY A 300 -2.51 5.99 -14.46
N VAL A 301 -3.76 5.64 -14.12
CA VAL A 301 -4.94 6.43 -14.49
C VAL A 301 -4.92 7.80 -13.79
N PHE A 302 -4.56 7.87 -12.50
CA PHE A 302 -4.42 9.17 -11.81
C PHE A 302 -3.35 10.05 -12.46
N TRP A 303 -2.20 9.47 -12.82
CA TRP A 303 -1.15 10.22 -13.51
C TRP A 303 -1.55 10.66 -14.92
N ALA A 304 -2.34 9.85 -15.63
CA ALA A 304 -2.91 10.25 -16.91
C ALA A 304 -3.89 11.42 -16.74
N ILE A 305 -4.76 11.40 -15.72
CA ILE A 305 -5.67 12.50 -15.39
C ILE A 305 -4.88 13.75 -15.06
N ALA A 306 -3.87 13.66 -14.20
CA ALA A 306 -3.02 14.78 -13.83
C ALA A 306 -2.34 15.40 -15.06
N GLY A 307 -1.76 14.59 -15.94
CA GLY A 307 -1.14 15.05 -17.20
C GLY A 307 -2.16 15.71 -18.12
N PHE A 308 -3.33 15.11 -18.33
CA PHE A 308 -4.37 15.67 -19.21
C PHE A 308 -4.97 16.96 -18.66
N SER A 309 -5.18 17.05 -17.35
CA SER A 309 -5.68 18.27 -16.70
C SER A 309 -4.64 19.36 -16.55
N ALA A 310 -3.39 19.14 -17.00
CA ALA A 310 -2.24 20.00 -16.75
C ALA A 310 -2.08 20.34 -15.25
N PHE A 311 -2.28 19.31 -14.41
CA PHE A 311 -2.18 19.41 -12.95
C PHE A 311 -3.15 20.42 -12.34
N TYR A 312 -4.36 20.53 -12.93
CA TYR A 312 -5.45 21.32 -12.37
C TYR A 312 -5.73 20.90 -10.92
N PRO A 313 -5.81 21.86 -9.99
CA PRO A 313 -6.01 21.57 -8.57
C PRO A 313 -7.48 21.28 -8.28
N TYR A 314 -7.87 20.01 -8.29
CA TYR A 314 -9.24 19.57 -8.05
C TYR A 314 -9.69 19.83 -6.61
N ASN A 315 -10.98 20.18 -6.44
CA ASN A 315 -11.61 20.33 -5.14
C ASN A 315 -12.04 18.96 -4.55
N VAL A 316 -12.54 18.98 -3.29
CA VAL A 316 -12.94 17.75 -2.56
C VAL A 316 -13.99 16.93 -3.33
N LYS A 317 -15.02 17.59 -3.88
CA LYS A 317 -16.09 16.94 -4.64
C LYS A 317 -15.56 16.26 -5.89
N GLU A 318 -14.73 16.97 -6.62
CA GLU A 318 -14.09 16.46 -7.84
C GLU A 318 -13.16 15.29 -7.52
N CYS A 319 -12.36 15.36 -6.46
CA CYS A 319 -11.52 14.25 -6.03
C CYS A 319 -12.34 12.99 -5.72
N LEU A 320 -13.48 13.12 -5.04
CA LEU A 320 -14.37 12.00 -4.75
C LEU A 320 -15.01 11.42 -6.03
N LEU A 321 -15.44 12.27 -6.97
CA LEU A 321 -15.97 11.82 -8.26
C LEU A 321 -14.92 11.11 -9.09
N TRP A 322 -13.71 11.67 -9.17
CA TRP A 322 -12.59 11.02 -9.85
C TRP A 322 -12.20 9.71 -9.21
N ALA A 323 -12.25 9.58 -7.88
CA ALA A 323 -11.99 8.29 -7.20
C ALA A 323 -12.95 7.20 -7.69
N VAL A 324 -14.25 7.52 -7.82
CA VAL A 324 -15.24 6.57 -8.34
C VAL A 324 -14.97 6.25 -9.82
N ALA A 325 -14.73 7.27 -10.65
CA ALA A 325 -14.43 7.10 -12.07
C ALA A 325 -13.17 6.25 -12.29
N VAL A 326 -12.09 6.52 -11.53
CA VAL A 326 -10.84 5.75 -11.59
C VAL A 326 -11.06 4.31 -11.15
N LEU A 327 -11.88 4.05 -10.13
CA LEU A 327 -12.19 2.69 -9.69
C LEU A 327 -12.87 1.89 -10.80
N VAL A 328 -13.87 2.48 -11.49
CA VAL A 328 -14.55 1.85 -12.62
C VAL A 328 -13.62 1.67 -13.81
N ALA A 329 -12.87 2.71 -14.19
CA ALA A 329 -11.91 2.64 -15.27
C ALA A 329 -10.83 1.56 -15.03
N THR A 330 -10.32 1.48 -13.80
CA THR A 330 -9.34 0.46 -13.41
C THR A 330 -9.89 -0.95 -13.58
N ASP A 331 -11.13 -1.20 -13.14
CA ASP A 331 -11.79 -2.51 -13.30
C ASP A 331 -11.93 -2.89 -14.78
N LEU A 332 -12.40 -1.95 -15.61
CA LEU A 332 -12.56 -2.17 -17.04
C LEU A 332 -11.23 -2.43 -17.76
N LEU A 333 -10.20 -1.66 -17.43
CA LEU A 333 -8.86 -1.83 -18.01
C LEU A 333 -8.24 -3.17 -17.61
N VAL A 334 -8.40 -3.61 -16.34
CA VAL A 334 -7.93 -4.93 -15.91
C VAL A 334 -8.67 -6.05 -16.65
N GLN A 335 -9.99 -5.93 -16.82
CA GLN A 335 -10.78 -6.92 -17.59
C GLN A 335 -10.32 -6.98 -19.05
N GLY A 336 -10.11 -5.82 -19.69
CA GLY A 336 -9.57 -5.73 -21.05
C GLY A 336 -8.19 -6.38 -21.18
N TYR A 337 -7.29 -6.06 -20.28
CA TYR A 337 -5.95 -6.67 -20.21
C TYR A 337 -6.02 -8.20 -20.08
N MET A 338 -6.91 -8.71 -19.24
CA MET A 338 -7.08 -10.17 -19.07
C MET A 338 -7.58 -10.84 -20.33
N LYS A 339 -8.58 -10.27 -21.01
CA LYS A 339 -9.09 -10.80 -22.28
C LYS A 339 -8.00 -10.88 -23.35
N VAL A 340 -7.18 -9.83 -23.48
CA VAL A 340 -6.07 -9.81 -24.45
C VAL A 340 -5.01 -10.86 -24.11
N THR A 341 -4.61 -10.94 -22.83
CA THR A 341 -3.58 -11.91 -22.41
C THR A 341 -4.05 -13.37 -22.55
N ASP A 342 -5.32 -13.65 -22.31
CA ASP A 342 -5.87 -14.99 -22.47
C ASP A 342 -5.96 -15.38 -23.95
N LYS A 343 -6.33 -14.45 -24.84
CA LYS A 343 -6.32 -14.67 -26.29
C LYS A 343 -4.91 -15.02 -26.79
N ILE A 344 -3.90 -14.22 -26.40
CA ILE A 344 -2.49 -14.48 -26.79
C ILE A 344 -1.99 -15.85 -26.31
N LYS A 345 -2.40 -16.29 -25.12
CA LYS A 345 -2.03 -17.60 -24.58
C LYS A 345 -2.70 -18.76 -25.34
N THR A 346 -3.93 -18.55 -25.81
CA THR A 346 -4.66 -19.57 -26.59
C THR A 346 -4.09 -19.73 -27.99
N GLU A 347 -3.64 -18.63 -28.60
CA GLU A 347 -3.02 -18.65 -29.93
C GLU A 347 -1.60 -19.25 -29.95
N LYS A 348 -0.94 -19.36 -28.78
CA LYS A 348 0.41 -19.96 -28.64
C LYS A 348 0.39 -21.45 -28.26
N LYS A 349 -0.76 -22.04 -28.06
CA LYS A 349 -0.97 -23.47 -27.82
C LYS A 349 -1.44 -24.17 -29.08
#